data_16b80b560a9b7f140f610198ac579b1e
#
_entry.id   16b80b560a9b7f140f610198ac579b1e
#
_cell.length_a   1.000
_cell.length_b   1.000
_cell.length_c   1.000
_cell.angle_alpha   90.00
_cell.angle_beta   90.00
_cell.angle_gamma   90.00
#
_symmetry.space_group_name_H-M   'P 1'
#
loop_
_entity.id
_entity.type
_entity.pdbx_description
1 polymer ?
#
loop_
_entity_poly.entity_id
_entity_poly.type
_entity_poly.pdbx_seq_one_letter_code
_entity_poly.pdbx_strand_id
1 'polypeptide(L)'
;FFKNINLSFLTLVVAMLIGDLFIGFYENMIFVYASLLLITFVFYKISKKINFKSLFIYGFVGSLIFFIISNFGVWALGSPGVYDIAYDKNFNGLLQCYILAIPFFGNTFLSTLIFAYPAIFIYKSLTVRSSSR
;
A
#
# COMPACT_ATOMS: atom_id res chain seq x y z
N PHE A 1 -3.88 9.04 -12.46
CA PHE A 1 -3.70 10.44 -12.14
C PHE A 1 -2.46 11.02 -12.80
N PHE A 2 -1.27 10.51 -12.52
CA PHE A 2 -0.04 11.04 -13.10
C PHE A 2 0.35 10.23 -14.35
N LYS A 3 0.54 10.92 -15.46
CA LYS A 3 1.11 10.32 -16.69
C LYS A 3 2.62 10.07 -16.54
N ASN A 4 3.26 10.72 -15.56
CA ASN A 4 4.69 10.64 -15.29
C ASN A 4 4.94 9.79 -14.03
N ILE A 5 5.65 8.68 -14.18
CA ILE A 5 5.98 7.77 -13.09
C ILE A 5 6.87 8.43 -12.02
N ASN A 6 7.77 9.31 -12.44
CA ASN A 6 8.66 10.01 -11.51
C ASN A 6 7.87 10.92 -10.57
N LEU A 7 6.83 11.59 -11.09
CA LEU A 7 5.96 12.42 -10.28
C LEU A 7 5.13 11.57 -9.30
N SER A 8 4.68 10.39 -9.73
CA SER A 8 3.98 9.44 -8.84
C SER A 8 4.88 8.96 -7.70
N PHE A 9 6.12 8.60 -8.00
CA PHE A 9 7.09 8.20 -6.98
C PHE A 9 7.43 9.35 -6.03
N LEU A 10 7.70 10.53 -6.56
CA LEU A 10 8.01 11.71 -5.75
C LEU A 10 6.85 12.04 -4.79
N THR A 11 5.62 12.08 -5.30
CA THR A 11 4.44 12.35 -4.47
C THR A 11 4.27 11.31 -3.37
N LEU A 12 4.44 10.02 -3.69
CA LEU A 12 4.36 8.95 -2.73
C LEU A 12 5.41 9.08 -1.63
N VAL A 13 6.68 9.25 -2.02
CA VAL A 13 7.80 9.35 -1.07
C VAL A 13 7.65 10.57 -0.17
N VAL A 14 7.28 11.72 -0.74
CA VAL A 14 7.07 12.95 0.05
C VAL A 14 5.91 12.77 1.02
N ALA A 15 4.78 12.19 0.59
CA ALA A 15 3.64 11.95 1.47
C ALA A 15 4.00 11.00 2.63
N MET A 16 4.75 9.94 2.34
CA MET A 16 5.22 8.99 3.36
C MET A 16 6.18 9.65 4.35
N LEU A 17 7.18 10.39 3.85
CA LEU A 17 8.14 11.11 4.71
C LEU A 17 7.45 12.10 5.64
N ILE A 18 6.47 12.85 5.13
CA ILE A 18 5.69 13.77 5.97
C ILE A 18 4.96 12.99 7.07
N GLY A 19 4.31 11.87 6.74
CA GLY A 19 3.64 11.02 7.72
C GLY A 19 4.61 10.50 8.79
N ASP A 20 5.77 9.98 8.37
CA ASP A 20 6.76 9.39 9.26
C ASP A 20 7.46 10.43 10.16
N LEU A 21 7.54 11.70 9.74
CA LEU A 21 7.99 12.80 10.61
C LEU A 21 7.07 13.03 11.82
N PHE A 22 5.76 12.73 11.67
CA PHE A 22 4.78 12.87 12.76
C PHE A 22 4.66 11.58 13.60
N ILE A 23 4.77 10.42 12.98
CA ILE A 23 4.59 9.11 13.63
C ILE A 23 5.90 8.63 14.28
N GLY A 24 7.04 9.02 13.69
CA GLY A 24 8.37 8.53 14.03
C GLY A 24 8.87 7.46 13.07
N PHE A 25 10.18 7.30 13.01
CA PHE A 25 10.82 6.28 12.16
C PHE A 25 10.79 4.92 12.86
N TYR A 26 10.59 3.87 12.09
CA TYR A 26 10.47 2.49 12.57
C TYR A 26 11.33 1.53 11.71
N GLU A 27 11.76 0.41 12.30
CA GLU A 27 12.73 -0.50 11.67
C GLU A 27 12.24 -1.07 10.32
N ASN A 28 10.94 -1.39 10.23
CA ASN A 28 10.34 -1.98 9.01
C ASN A 28 10.07 -0.96 7.89
N MET A 29 10.41 0.31 8.06
CA MET A 29 10.14 1.40 7.12
C MET A 29 10.61 1.09 5.69
N ILE A 30 11.79 0.49 5.53
CA ILE A 30 12.35 0.16 4.21
C ILE A 30 11.42 -0.78 3.44
N PHE A 31 10.86 -1.81 4.08
CA PHE A 31 9.95 -2.76 3.43
C PHE A 31 8.59 -2.13 3.11
N VAL A 32 8.11 -1.21 3.96
CA VAL A 32 6.89 -0.44 3.69
C VAL A 32 7.08 0.45 2.46
N TYR A 33 8.17 1.22 2.39
CA TYR A 33 8.47 2.05 1.21
C TYR A 33 8.67 1.21 -0.05
N ALA A 34 9.45 0.13 0.03
CA ALA A 34 9.67 -0.77 -1.10
C ALA A 34 8.36 -1.36 -1.63
N SER A 35 7.44 -1.78 -0.74
CA SER A 35 6.15 -2.31 -1.15
C SER A 35 5.29 -1.28 -1.88
N LEU A 36 5.23 -0.05 -1.39
CA LEU A 36 4.45 1.04 -2.00
C LEU A 36 5.03 1.50 -3.34
N LEU A 37 6.35 1.58 -3.45
CA LEU A 37 7.03 1.87 -4.71
C LEU A 37 6.79 0.77 -5.75
N LEU A 38 6.85 -0.50 -5.32
CA LEU A 38 6.55 -1.65 -6.19
C LEU A 38 5.10 -1.62 -6.67
N ILE A 39 4.14 -1.38 -5.78
CA ILE A 39 2.71 -1.26 -6.12
C ILE A 39 2.51 -0.15 -7.15
N THR A 40 3.13 1.02 -6.92
CA THR A 40 3.05 2.16 -7.84
C THR A 40 3.61 1.81 -9.22
N PHE A 41 4.76 1.14 -9.26
CA PHE A 41 5.38 0.68 -10.50
C PHE A 41 4.52 -0.33 -11.26
N VAL A 42 4.04 -1.36 -10.56
CA VAL A 42 3.19 -2.42 -11.14
C VAL A 42 1.92 -1.81 -11.73
N PHE A 43 1.23 -0.95 -10.99
CA PHE A 43 -0.01 -0.36 -11.47
C PHE A 43 0.20 0.70 -12.55
N TYR A 44 1.32 1.39 -12.54
CA TYR A 44 1.70 2.26 -13.66
C TYR A 44 1.82 1.49 -14.98
N LYS A 45 2.35 0.27 -14.93
CA LYS A 45 2.52 -0.59 -16.12
C LYS A 45 1.22 -1.25 -16.59
N ILE A 46 0.37 -1.69 -15.65
CA ILE A 46 -0.80 -2.55 -15.93
C ILE A 46 -2.08 -1.73 -16.09
N SER A 47 -2.21 -0.60 -15.39
CA SER A 47 -3.44 0.17 -15.32
C SER A 47 -3.68 0.96 -16.61
N LYS A 48 -4.58 0.47 -17.46
CA LYS A 48 -4.98 1.16 -18.71
C LYS A 48 -6.21 2.04 -18.53
N LYS A 49 -7.24 1.56 -17.83
CA LYS A 49 -8.48 2.30 -17.52
C LYS A 49 -8.94 1.96 -16.09
N ILE A 50 -9.19 2.99 -15.31
CA ILE A 50 -9.69 2.82 -13.94
C ILE A 50 -11.22 2.96 -13.97
N ASN A 51 -11.92 1.87 -13.66
CA ASN A 51 -13.34 1.82 -13.39
C ASN A 51 -13.59 1.24 -11.98
N PHE A 52 -14.83 1.22 -11.51
CA PHE A 52 -15.13 0.75 -10.15
C PHE A 52 -14.73 -0.71 -9.91
N LYS A 53 -14.89 -1.59 -10.92
CA LYS A 53 -14.51 -3.00 -10.80
C LYS A 53 -12.98 -3.17 -10.79
N SER A 54 -12.27 -2.49 -11.68
CA SER A 54 -10.81 -2.56 -11.71
C SER A 54 -10.18 -1.95 -10.45
N LEU A 55 -10.81 -0.93 -9.86
CA LEU A 55 -10.36 -0.33 -8.61
C LEU A 55 -10.39 -1.32 -7.44
N PHE A 56 -11.46 -2.14 -7.36
CA PHE A 56 -11.55 -3.19 -6.36
C PHE A 56 -10.42 -4.22 -6.51
N ILE A 57 -10.19 -4.70 -7.75
CA ILE A 57 -9.11 -5.67 -8.03
C ILE A 57 -7.74 -5.07 -7.73
N TYR A 58 -7.48 -3.83 -8.15
CA TYR A 58 -6.21 -3.16 -7.88
C TYR A 58 -6.02 -2.88 -6.38
N GLY A 59 -7.09 -2.53 -5.67
CA GLY A 59 -7.06 -2.39 -4.21
C GLY A 59 -6.70 -3.70 -3.51
N PHE A 60 -7.31 -4.81 -3.93
CA PHE A 60 -7.01 -6.14 -3.38
C PHE A 60 -5.56 -6.56 -3.67
N VAL A 61 -5.14 -6.48 -4.94
CA VAL A 61 -3.77 -6.86 -5.34
C VAL A 61 -2.73 -5.97 -4.68
N GLY A 62 -2.97 -4.67 -4.62
CA GLY A 62 -2.06 -3.73 -3.93
C GLY A 62 -1.94 -4.04 -2.44
N SER A 63 -3.06 -4.28 -1.75
CA SER A 63 -3.05 -4.67 -0.35
C SER A 63 -2.36 -6.01 -0.12
N LEU A 64 -2.48 -6.95 -1.04
CA LEU A 64 -1.80 -8.25 -0.97
C LEU A 64 -0.28 -8.11 -1.13
N ILE A 65 0.17 -7.31 -2.11
CA ILE A 65 1.60 -7.02 -2.30
C ILE A 65 2.17 -6.35 -1.03
N PHE A 66 1.46 -5.35 -0.52
CA PHE A 66 1.85 -4.67 0.71
C PHE A 66 1.95 -5.64 1.89
N PHE A 67 0.93 -6.45 2.10
CA PHE A 67 0.88 -7.46 3.16
C PHE A 67 2.05 -8.44 3.10
N ILE A 68 2.36 -8.96 1.91
CA ILE A 68 3.45 -9.93 1.74
C ILE A 68 4.80 -9.28 2.07
N ILE A 69 5.10 -8.11 1.51
CA ILE A 69 6.42 -7.48 1.65
C ILE A 69 6.62 -6.90 3.05
N SER A 70 5.63 -6.22 3.61
CA SER A 70 5.76 -5.60 4.93
C SER A 70 5.90 -6.63 6.05
N ASN A 71 5.13 -7.72 6.02
CA ASN A 71 5.23 -8.78 7.02
C ASN A 71 6.50 -9.63 6.86
N PHE A 72 6.97 -9.83 5.62
CA PHE A 72 8.29 -10.38 5.40
C PHE A 72 9.37 -9.51 6.06
N GLY A 73 9.27 -8.19 5.94
CA GLY A 73 10.19 -7.25 6.59
C GLY A 73 10.17 -7.38 8.12
N VAL A 74 8.99 -7.45 8.73
CA VAL A 74 8.84 -7.67 10.18
C VAL A 74 9.57 -8.94 10.60
N TRP A 75 9.33 -10.05 9.94
CA TRP A 75 10.02 -11.30 10.23
C TRP A 75 11.51 -11.21 9.96
N ALA A 76 11.96 -10.66 8.83
CA ALA A 76 13.35 -10.62 8.42
C ALA A 76 14.20 -9.72 9.33
N LEU A 77 13.67 -8.59 9.78
CA LEU A 77 14.39 -7.70 10.71
C LEU A 77 14.30 -8.17 12.16
N GLY A 78 13.35 -9.05 12.50
CA GLY A 78 13.08 -9.44 13.88
C GLY A 78 12.38 -8.33 14.67
N SER A 79 11.76 -7.40 13.96
CA SER A 79 10.96 -6.35 14.58
C SER A 79 9.80 -6.97 15.35
N PRO A 80 9.39 -6.39 16.50
CA PRO A 80 8.19 -6.84 17.17
C PRO A 80 7.01 -6.78 16.19
N GLY A 81 6.38 -7.92 16.02
CA GLY A 81 5.23 -8.06 15.14
C GLY A 81 3.93 -7.68 15.84
N VAL A 82 2.85 -8.21 15.32
CA VAL A 82 1.54 -8.08 15.95
C VAL A 82 1.61 -8.63 17.39
N TYR A 83 1.08 -7.88 18.34
CA TYR A 83 1.10 -8.21 19.78
C TYR A 83 2.50 -8.24 20.43
N ASP A 84 3.47 -7.50 19.89
CA ASP A 84 4.85 -7.45 20.40
C ASP A 84 5.54 -8.83 20.45
N ILE A 85 5.13 -9.75 19.58
CA ILE A 85 5.70 -11.09 19.48
C ILE A 85 6.93 -11.06 18.58
N ALA A 86 8.06 -11.51 19.09
CA ALA A 86 9.24 -11.81 18.30
C ALA A 86 9.06 -13.17 17.60
N TYR A 87 9.27 -13.21 16.29
CA TYR A 87 9.11 -14.43 15.50
C TYR A 87 10.45 -15.16 15.32
N ASP A 88 10.44 -16.49 15.46
CA ASP A 88 11.60 -17.31 15.17
C ASP A 88 12.09 -17.15 13.73
N LYS A 89 13.40 -17.19 13.53
CA LYS A 89 14.03 -17.08 12.19
C LYS A 89 14.01 -18.42 11.44
N ASN A 90 12.83 -19.04 11.38
CA ASN A 90 12.57 -20.28 10.68
C ASN A 90 11.24 -20.19 9.91
N PHE A 91 10.92 -21.22 9.14
CA PHE A 91 9.69 -21.26 8.35
C PHE A 91 8.42 -21.17 9.21
N ASN A 92 8.42 -21.78 10.37
CA ASN A 92 7.27 -21.71 11.29
C ASN A 92 7.05 -20.31 11.84
N GLY A 93 8.12 -19.58 12.19
CA GLY A 93 8.03 -18.19 12.62
C GLY A 93 7.56 -17.26 11.50
N LEU A 94 8.00 -17.50 10.25
CA LEU A 94 7.50 -16.78 9.09
C LEU A 94 5.99 -17.01 8.90
N LEU A 95 5.56 -18.26 8.96
CA LEU A 95 4.16 -18.63 8.84
C LEU A 95 3.31 -18.00 9.95
N GLN A 96 3.79 -18.03 11.19
CA GLN A 96 3.14 -17.40 12.33
C GLN A 96 3.00 -15.88 12.14
N CYS A 97 4.04 -15.21 11.66
CA CYS A 97 4.00 -13.78 11.33
C CYS A 97 2.87 -13.45 10.36
N TYR A 98 2.73 -14.21 9.28
CA TYR A 98 1.66 -13.99 8.31
C TYR A 98 0.27 -14.32 8.86
N ILE A 99 0.11 -15.42 9.59
CA ILE A 99 -1.19 -15.81 10.16
C ILE A 99 -1.70 -14.74 11.12
N LEU A 100 -0.84 -14.24 12.01
CA LEU A 100 -1.22 -13.21 12.98
C LEU A 100 -1.49 -11.84 12.33
N ALA A 101 -0.94 -11.61 11.14
CA ALA A 101 -1.17 -10.38 10.39
C ALA A 101 -2.46 -10.39 9.52
N ILE A 102 -3.12 -11.54 9.33
CA ILE A 102 -4.33 -11.65 8.48
C ILE A 102 -5.42 -10.61 8.84
N PRO A 103 -5.76 -10.37 10.11
CA PRO A 103 -6.78 -9.37 10.46
C PRO A 103 -6.43 -7.96 9.96
N PHE A 104 -5.14 -7.61 9.94
CA PHE A 104 -4.65 -6.31 9.47
C PHE A 104 -4.71 -6.18 7.96
N PHE A 105 -4.57 -7.29 7.22
CA PHE A 105 -4.81 -7.29 5.77
C PHE A 105 -6.22 -6.82 5.43
N GLY A 106 -7.23 -7.30 6.14
CA GLY A 106 -8.63 -6.87 5.97
C GLY A 106 -8.79 -5.36 6.19
N ASN A 107 -8.19 -4.82 7.24
CA ASN A 107 -8.20 -3.38 7.53
C ASN A 107 -7.49 -2.57 6.44
N THR A 108 -6.33 -3.02 5.98
CA THR A 108 -5.56 -2.36 4.91
C THR A 108 -6.35 -2.35 3.60
N PHE A 109 -6.97 -3.47 3.24
CA PHE A 109 -7.78 -3.55 2.04
C PHE A 109 -9.03 -2.67 2.12
N LEU A 110 -9.74 -2.70 3.25
CA LEU A 110 -10.93 -1.88 3.46
C LEU A 110 -10.60 -0.38 3.43
N SER A 111 -9.55 0.06 4.11
CA SER A 111 -9.10 1.45 4.09
C SER A 111 -8.71 1.89 2.68
N THR A 112 -8.02 1.04 1.91
CA THR A 112 -7.69 1.31 0.51
C THR A 112 -8.95 1.60 -0.31
N LEU A 113 -10.01 0.83 -0.15
CA LEU A 113 -11.27 1.06 -0.86
C LEU A 113 -11.97 2.34 -0.39
N ILE A 114 -12.04 2.58 0.92
CA ILE A 114 -12.68 3.77 1.50
C ILE A 114 -12.04 5.06 0.97
N PHE A 115 -10.75 5.10 0.78
CA PHE A 115 -10.06 6.28 0.24
C PHE A 115 -10.04 6.33 -1.28
N ALA A 116 -9.92 5.20 -1.96
CA ALA A 116 -9.79 5.15 -3.40
C ALA A 116 -11.12 5.46 -4.14
N TYR A 117 -12.26 5.01 -3.62
CA TYR A 117 -13.55 5.28 -4.27
C TYR A 117 -13.95 6.76 -4.28
N PRO A 118 -13.89 7.50 -3.15
CA PRO A 118 -14.11 8.94 -3.18
C PRO A 118 -13.11 9.69 -4.06
N ALA A 119 -11.83 9.31 -4.03
CA ALA A 119 -10.80 9.94 -4.85
C ALA A 119 -11.10 9.82 -6.35
N ILE A 120 -11.50 8.63 -6.81
CA ILE A 120 -11.85 8.44 -8.23
C ILE A 120 -13.15 9.14 -8.61
N PHE A 121 -14.12 9.21 -7.70
CA PHE A 121 -15.37 9.93 -7.90
C PHE A 121 -15.11 11.43 -8.09
N ILE A 122 -14.34 12.05 -7.20
CA ILE A 122 -13.96 13.46 -7.27
C ILE A 122 -13.19 13.72 -8.58
N TYR A 123 -12.21 12.88 -8.91
CA TYR A 123 -11.44 13.02 -10.15
C TYR A 123 -12.33 13.01 -11.39
N LYS A 124 -13.25 12.06 -11.51
CA LYS A 124 -14.17 11.97 -12.64
C LYS A 124 -15.09 13.20 -12.72
N SER A 125 -15.62 13.67 -11.60
CA SER A 125 -16.47 14.86 -11.55
C SER A 125 -15.75 16.11 -12.02
N LEU A 126 -14.49 16.29 -11.64
CA LEU A 126 -13.67 17.42 -12.06
C LEU A 126 -13.32 17.36 -13.56
N THR A 127 -13.03 16.17 -14.07
CA THR A 127 -12.64 15.97 -15.48
C THR A 127 -13.82 16.20 -16.41
N VAL A 128 -15.03 15.76 -16.05
CA VAL A 128 -16.25 16.04 -16.84
C VAL A 128 -16.56 17.54 -16.90
N ARG A 129 -16.38 18.27 -15.80
CA ARG A 129 -16.58 19.74 -15.77
C ARG A 129 -15.58 20.49 -16.68
N SER A 130 -14.36 20.00 -16.78
CA SER A 130 -13.33 20.63 -17.62
C SER A 130 -13.57 20.41 -19.13
N SER A 131 -14.24 19.32 -19.51
CA SER A 131 -14.57 19.00 -20.91
C SER A 131 -15.83 19.70 -21.42
N SER A 132 -16.61 20.33 -20.55
CA SER A 132 -17.85 21.05 -20.90
C SER A 132 -17.68 22.57 -20.97
N ARG A 133 -16.48 23.08 -20.87
CA ARG A 133 -16.06 24.46 -21.11
C ARG A 133 -15.15 24.56 -22.31
#